data_0b00f7ab9c914fece75f694a78f9baee
#
_entry.id   0b00f7ab9c914fece75f694a78f9baee
#
_cell.length_a   1.000
_cell.length_b   1.000
_cell.length_c   1.000
_cell.angle_alpha   90.00
_cell.angle_beta   90.00
_cell.angle_gamma   90.00
#
_symmetry.space_group_name_H-M   'P 1'
#
loop_
_entity.id
_entity.type
_entity.pdbx_description
1 polymer ?
#
loop_
_entity_poly.entity_id
_entity_poly.type
_entity_poly.pdbx_seq_one_letter_code
_entity_poly.pdbx_strand_id
1 'polypeptide(L)'
;ALPIYRRRTAKNTMQPVVQLIKQAVTVAPVYYVPGNHEAVSPIYPHLKQVLLDYGVQVLENSKLELSRKEESISILGLKDKKFYPYASDRYFMNLHNLMQTVDTSFSILLSHRPEHFADYAREGVSLAFCGHAHGGQIVVPKLGALYAPDQGIFPSYTDGAYELNGCTMVVSRGLGNSRAPQRINNRPQVMVVTLQMEESTACK
;
A
#
# COMPACT_ATOMS: atom_id res chain seq x y z
N ALA A 1 2.26 2.64 -4.10
CA ALA A 1 1.91 2.01 -5.37
C ALA A 1 2.46 2.84 -6.52
N LEU A 2 3.28 2.24 -7.37
CA LEU A 2 3.74 2.84 -8.61
C LEU A 2 2.71 2.50 -9.68
N PRO A 3 1.99 3.45 -10.31
CA PRO A 3 1.20 3.14 -11.48
C PRO A 3 2.15 2.86 -12.65
N ILE A 4 2.38 1.59 -12.91
CA ILE A 4 3.37 1.06 -13.84
C ILE A 4 2.84 1.05 -15.28
N TYR A 5 1.55 1.24 -15.49
CA TYR A 5 0.92 1.01 -16.78
C TYR A 5 0.29 2.25 -17.40
N ARG A 6 0.89 2.76 -18.50
CA ARG A 6 0.20 3.55 -19.52
C ARG A 6 -0.13 2.66 -20.72
N ARG A 7 -1.39 2.61 -21.10
CA ARG A 7 -1.93 1.79 -22.23
C ARG A 7 -1.23 1.96 -23.60
N ARG A 8 -0.22 2.83 -23.75
CA ARG A 8 0.31 3.22 -25.06
C ARG A 8 1.71 2.73 -25.44
N THR A 9 2.51 2.12 -24.56
CA THR A 9 3.84 1.62 -24.95
C THR A 9 4.27 0.43 -24.09
N ALA A 10 3.90 -0.77 -24.47
CA ALA A 10 4.14 -2.01 -23.70
C ALA A 10 5.64 -2.35 -23.49
N LYS A 11 6.55 -1.86 -24.31
CA LYS A 11 7.98 -2.26 -24.25
C LYS A 11 8.84 -1.47 -23.24
N ASN A 12 8.46 -0.26 -22.84
CA ASN A 12 9.31 0.60 -21.97
C ASN A 12 8.77 0.84 -20.57
N THR A 13 7.63 0.26 -20.20
CA THR A 13 6.92 0.61 -18.96
C THR A 13 7.48 -0.09 -17.72
N MET A 14 8.16 -1.20 -17.86
CA MET A 14 8.72 -1.97 -16.74
C MET A 14 10.12 -1.52 -16.31
N GLN A 15 10.90 -0.91 -17.20
CA GLN A 15 12.29 -0.55 -16.91
C GLN A 15 12.46 0.34 -15.66
N PRO A 16 11.69 1.42 -15.46
CA PRO A 16 11.87 2.27 -14.27
C PRO A 16 11.59 1.51 -12.97
N VAL A 17 10.61 0.61 -12.99
CA VAL A 17 10.28 -0.22 -11.83
C VAL A 17 11.37 -1.22 -11.55
N VAL A 18 11.83 -1.93 -12.57
CA VAL A 18 12.92 -2.90 -12.45
C VAL A 18 14.20 -2.21 -11.95
N GLN A 19 14.53 -1.02 -12.44
CA GLN A 19 15.67 -0.26 -11.94
C GLN A 19 15.52 0.13 -10.46
N LEU A 20 14.35 0.61 -10.07
CA LEU A 20 14.07 0.92 -8.66
C LEU A 20 14.21 -0.31 -7.78
N ILE A 21 13.60 -1.43 -8.18
CA ILE A 21 13.64 -2.69 -7.44
C ILE A 21 15.07 -3.21 -7.31
N LYS A 22 15.85 -3.21 -8.38
CA LYS A 22 17.26 -3.59 -8.36
C LYS A 22 18.07 -2.84 -7.29
N GLN A 23 17.80 -1.56 -7.12
CA GLN A 23 18.47 -0.74 -6.10
C GLN A 23 17.88 -0.98 -4.71
N ALA A 24 16.55 -1.07 -4.59
CA ALA A 24 15.87 -1.23 -3.32
C ALA A 24 16.25 -2.54 -2.61
N VAL A 25 16.32 -3.66 -3.33
CA VAL A 25 16.66 -4.97 -2.76
C VAL A 25 18.11 -5.07 -2.26
N THR A 26 19.00 -4.19 -2.72
CA THR A 26 20.37 -4.11 -2.17
C THR A 26 20.45 -3.35 -0.84
N VAL A 27 19.41 -2.61 -0.51
CA VAL A 27 19.36 -1.78 0.71
C VAL A 27 18.60 -2.48 1.83
N ALA A 28 17.45 -3.08 1.51
CA ALA A 28 16.58 -3.74 2.50
C ALA A 28 15.64 -4.76 1.82
N PRO A 29 15.02 -5.69 2.60
CA PRO A 29 13.94 -6.52 2.10
C PRO A 29 12.80 -5.68 1.52
N VAL A 30 12.29 -6.08 0.35
CA VAL A 30 11.24 -5.36 -0.35
C VAL A 30 9.95 -6.18 -0.34
N TYR A 31 8.86 -5.56 0.10
CA TYR A 31 7.52 -6.15 0.13
C TYR A 31 6.63 -5.42 -0.88
N TYR A 32 5.87 -6.18 -1.63
CA TYR A 32 5.02 -5.65 -2.70
C TYR A 32 3.60 -6.20 -2.60
N VAL A 33 2.60 -5.34 -2.80
CA VAL A 33 1.21 -5.72 -2.99
C VAL A 33 0.68 -5.17 -4.31
N PRO A 34 -0.08 -5.95 -5.09
CA PRO A 34 -0.64 -5.49 -6.34
C PRO A 34 -1.83 -4.55 -6.10
N GLY A 35 -1.84 -3.46 -6.86
CA GLY A 35 -2.92 -2.47 -6.87
C GLY A 35 -3.93 -2.69 -7.99
N ASN A 36 -4.79 -1.71 -8.19
CA ASN A 36 -5.86 -1.75 -9.19
C ASN A 36 -5.36 -1.76 -10.65
N HIS A 37 -4.16 -1.23 -10.91
CA HIS A 37 -3.55 -1.25 -12.23
C HIS A 37 -3.04 -2.66 -12.58
N GLU A 38 -2.46 -3.36 -11.65
CA GLU A 38 -2.02 -4.75 -11.81
C GLU A 38 -3.19 -5.67 -12.08
N ALA A 39 -4.33 -5.45 -11.42
CA ALA A 39 -5.55 -6.26 -11.62
C ALA A 39 -6.08 -6.27 -13.05
N VAL A 40 -5.85 -5.19 -13.81
CA VAL A 40 -6.33 -5.04 -15.20
C VAL A 40 -5.21 -5.11 -16.23
N SER A 41 -3.99 -5.38 -15.78
CA SER A 41 -2.80 -5.40 -16.64
C SER A 41 -2.47 -6.82 -17.12
N PRO A 42 -2.42 -7.07 -18.42
CA PRO A 42 -2.02 -8.38 -18.96
C PRO A 42 -0.53 -8.67 -18.69
N ILE A 43 0.28 -7.68 -18.36
CA ILE A 43 1.70 -7.88 -18.07
C ILE A 43 1.97 -8.17 -16.58
N TYR A 44 0.96 -8.12 -15.71
CA TYR A 44 1.17 -8.35 -14.30
C TYR A 44 1.82 -9.72 -13.96
N PRO A 45 1.42 -10.85 -14.58
CA PRO A 45 2.08 -12.12 -14.33
C PRO A 45 3.59 -12.08 -14.64
N HIS A 46 3.99 -11.40 -15.70
CA HIS A 46 5.40 -11.21 -16.02
C HIS A 46 6.11 -10.28 -15.03
N LEU A 47 5.47 -9.15 -14.67
CA LEU A 47 6.01 -8.26 -13.63
C LEU A 47 6.20 -9.00 -12.31
N LYS A 48 5.22 -9.79 -11.88
CA LYS A 48 5.30 -10.58 -10.65
C LYS A 48 6.52 -11.52 -10.68
N GLN A 49 6.74 -12.22 -11.80
CA GLN A 49 7.90 -13.10 -11.93
C GLN A 49 9.21 -12.31 -11.81
N VAL A 50 9.33 -11.18 -12.48
CA VAL A 50 10.51 -10.30 -12.39
C VAL A 50 10.74 -9.82 -10.94
N LEU A 51 9.68 -9.45 -10.21
CA LEU A 51 9.80 -9.06 -8.80
C LEU A 51 10.34 -10.21 -7.94
N LEU A 52 9.81 -11.42 -8.13
CA LEU A 52 10.26 -12.63 -7.43
C LEU A 52 11.72 -12.97 -7.75
N ASP A 53 12.13 -12.86 -9.02
CA ASP A 53 13.50 -13.11 -9.47
C ASP A 53 14.52 -12.15 -8.83
N TYR A 54 14.10 -10.94 -8.44
CA TYR A 54 14.89 -9.98 -7.66
C TYR A 54 14.77 -10.15 -6.14
N GLY A 55 14.06 -11.17 -5.65
CA GLY A 55 13.90 -11.44 -4.22
C GLY A 55 12.85 -10.57 -3.51
N VAL A 56 11.97 -9.89 -4.26
CA VAL A 56 10.85 -9.15 -3.67
C VAL A 56 9.82 -10.13 -3.12
N GLN A 57 9.35 -9.87 -1.90
CA GLN A 57 8.24 -10.60 -1.30
C GLN A 57 6.91 -10.07 -1.84
N VAL A 58 6.31 -10.80 -2.79
CA VAL A 58 5.01 -10.42 -3.38
C VAL A 58 3.90 -11.01 -2.54
N LEU A 59 3.16 -10.15 -1.84
CA LEU A 59 2.10 -10.54 -0.92
C LEU A 59 0.73 -10.39 -1.59
N GLU A 60 0.07 -11.52 -1.85
CA GLU A 60 -1.26 -11.59 -2.46
C GLU A 60 -2.21 -12.34 -1.53
N ASN A 61 -2.85 -11.64 -0.60
CA ASN A 61 -3.65 -12.20 0.50
C ASN A 61 -2.83 -13.20 1.32
N SER A 62 -1.65 -12.77 1.72
CA SER A 62 -0.73 -13.62 2.47
C SER A 62 -0.08 -12.86 3.62
N LYS A 63 0.32 -13.60 4.64
CA LYS A 63 1.06 -13.13 5.82
C LYS A 63 2.52 -13.53 5.70
N LEU A 64 3.38 -12.69 6.25
CA LEU A 64 4.78 -12.98 6.53
C LEU A 64 5.10 -12.45 7.93
N GLU A 65 5.94 -13.14 8.66
CA GLU A 65 6.43 -12.69 9.97
C GLU A 65 7.84 -12.15 9.86
N LEU A 66 8.08 -11.02 10.51
CA LEU A 66 9.41 -10.49 10.76
C LEU A 66 9.73 -10.64 12.23
N SER A 67 10.75 -11.41 12.52
CA SER A 67 11.25 -11.61 13.89
C SER A 67 12.55 -10.85 14.10
N ARG A 68 12.66 -10.21 15.23
CA ARG A 68 13.90 -9.57 15.70
C ARG A 68 14.08 -9.86 17.18
N LYS A 69 15.11 -10.61 17.54
CA LYS A 69 15.30 -11.16 18.89
C LYS A 69 14.10 -12.04 19.26
N GLU A 70 13.43 -11.75 20.36
CA GLU A 70 12.27 -12.50 20.86
C GLU A 70 10.92 -11.91 20.39
N GLU A 71 10.95 -10.87 19.57
CA GLU A 71 9.74 -10.18 19.13
C GLU A 71 9.46 -10.44 17.65
N SER A 72 8.18 -10.47 17.32
CA SER A 72 7.71 -10.68 15.95
C SER A 72 6.59 -9.70 15.62
N ILE A 73 6.58 -9.26 14.37
CA ILE A 73 5.49 -8.49 13.77
C ILE A 73 4.96 -9.21 12.55
N SER A 74 3.65 -9.16 12.34
CA SER A 74 3.02 -9.71 11.14
C SER A 74 2.96 -8.67 10.03
N ILE A 75 3.46 -9.00 8.84
CA ILE A 75 3.25 -8.22 7.61
C ILE A 75 2.21 -8.93 6.77
N LEU A 76 1.12 -8.24 6.52
CA LEU A 76 -0.02 -8.71 5.74
C LEU A 76 -0.06 -8.00 4.40
N GLY A 77 -0.26 -8.73 3.32
CA GLY A 77 -0.48 -8.14 2.00
C GLY A 77 -1.89 -8.43 1.49
N LEU A 78 -2.69 -7.39 1.28
CA LEU A 78 -4.05 -7.49 0.79
C LEU A 78 -4.11 -7.10 -0.69
N LYS A 79 -4.45 -8.05 -1.54
CA LYS A 79 -4.62 -7.85 -2.99
C LYS A 79 -5.80 -6.92 -3.28
N ASP A 80 -5.61 -5.99 -4.24
CA ASP A 80 -6.63 -4.99 -4.57
C ASP A 80 -7.99 -5.61 -4.93
N LYS A 81 -9.07 -4.92 -4.56
CA LYS A 81 -10.44 -5.37 -4.84
C LYS A 81 -10.77 -5.57 -6.32
N LYS A 82 -10.03 -4.90 -7.21
CA LYS A 82 -10.17 -5.05 -8.68
C LYS A 82 -9.82 -6.45 -9.19
N PHE A 83 -9.13 -7.26 -8.41
CA PHE A 83 -8.88 -8.67 -8.75
C PHE A 83 -10.12 -9.58 -8.59
N TYR A 84 -11.19 -9.06 -8.00
CA TYR A 84 -12.42 -9.81 -7.75
C TYR A 84 -13.57 -9.26 -8.59
N PRO A 85 -14.64 -10.05 -8.83
CA PRO A 85 -15.83 -9.57 -9.49
C PRO A 85 -16.40 -8.33 -8.79
N TYR A 86 -17.00 -7.44 -9.57
CA TYR A 86 -17.70 -6.28 -9.03
C TYR A 86 -18.80 -6.75 -8.05
N ALA A 87 -18.97 -6.00 -6.95
CA ALA A 87 -19.87 -6.34 -5.84
C ALA A 87 -19.54 -7.63 -5.05
N SER A 88 -18.32 -8.15 -5.18
CA SER A 88 -17.87 -9.30 -4.38
C SER A 88 -17.30 -8.84 -3.03
N ASP A 89 -17.72 -9.50 -1.95
CA ASP A 89 -17.20 -9.27 -0.59
C ASP A 89 -15.83 -9.92 -0.36
N ARG A 90 -15.25 -10.57 -1.38
CA ARG A 90 -13.98 -11.31 -1.26
C ARG A 90 -12.83 -10.46 -0.74
N TYR A 91 -12.81 -9.18 -1.04
CA TYR A 91 -11.78 -8.28 -0.52
C TYR A 91 -11.82 -8.21 1.01
N PHE A 92 -13.01 -7.98 1.58
CA PHE A 92 -13.21 -7.89 3.03
C PHE A 92 -13.08 -9.26 3.71
N MET A 93 -13.55 -10.31 3.07
CA MET A 93 -13.35 -11.70 3.55
C MET A 93 -11.86 -12.04 3.64
N ASN A 94 -11.05 -11.64 2.65
CA ASN A 94 -9.61 -11.87 2.68
C ASN A 94 -8.93 -11.03 3.76
N LEU A 95 -9.35 -9.78 3.99
CA LEU A 95 -8.86 -8.96 5.10
C LEU A 95 -9.16 -9.65 6.43
N HIS A 96 -10.41 -10.05 6.65
CA HIS A 96 -10.82 -10.77 7.85
C HIS A 96 -10.00 -12.06 8.06
N ASN A 97 -9.91 -12.91 7.03
CA ASN A 97 -9.15 -14.16 7.10
C ASN A 97 -7.67 -13.93 7.39
N LEU A 98 -7.05 -12.90 6.81
CA LEU A 98 -5.67 -12.52 7.11
C LEU A 98 -5.52 -12.14 8.58
N MET A 99 -6.41 -11.31 9.11
CA MET A 99 -6.35 -10.89 10.52
C MET A 99 -6.55 -12.07 11.48
N GLN A 100 -7.35 -13.09 11.12
CA GLN A 100 -7.46 -14.32 11.92
C GLN A 100 -6.17 -15.13 12.00
N THR A 101 -5.20 -14.89 11.10
CA THR A 101 -3.88 -15.55 11.14
C THR A 101 -2.83 -14.78 11.95
N VAL A 102 -3.17 -13.58 12.43
CA VAL A 102 -2.25 -12.75 13.22
C VAL A 102 -2.17 -13.28 14.64
N ASP A 103 -0.98 -13.65 15.04
CA ASP A 103 -0.62 -14.17 16.36
C ASP A 103 0.42 -13.29 17.09
N THR A 104 0.79 -12.17 16.48
CA THR A 104 1.71 -11.16 17.01
C THR A 104 0.94 -9.99 17.62
N SER A 105 1.58 -9.25 18.52
CA SER A 105 0.99 -8.06 19.15
C SER A 105 0.86 -6.86 18.21
N PHE A 106 1.57 -6.87 17.06
CA PHE A 106 1.57 -5.78 16.11
C PHE A 106 1.49 -6.29 14.67
N SER A 107 0.56 -5.72 13.90
CA SER A 107 0.33 -6.07 12.51
C SER A 107 0.54 -4.88 11.58
N ILE A 108 1.23 -5.12 10.45
CA ILE A 108 1.38 -4.15 9.36
C ILE A 108 0.61 -4.66 8.16
N LEU A 109 -0.40 -3.91 7.73
CA LEU A 109 -1.15 -4.19 6.52
C LEU A 109 -0.58 -3.38 5.35
N LEU A 110 -0.15 -4.06 4.29
CA LEU A 110 0.10 -3.46 2.99
C LEU A 110 -1.17 -3.58 2.15
N SER A 111 -1.78 -2.45 1.83
CA SER A 111 -2.97 -2.37 0.98
C SER A 111 -2.86 -1.21 0.00
N HIS A 112 -3.60 -1.29 -1.10
CA HIS A 112 -3.61 -0.21 -2.07
C HIS A 112 -4.65 0.88 -1.74
N ARG A 113 -5.71 0.56 -0.97
CA ARG A 113 -6.97 1.27 -0.84
C ARG A 113 -7.13 2.05 0.46
N PRO A 114 -6.85 3.36 0.53
CA PRO A 114 -7.01 4.14 1.75
C PRO A 114 -8.48 4.37 2.14
N GLU A 115 -9.41 4.33 1.19
CA GLU A 115 -10.84 4.51 1.42
C GLU A 115 -11.47 3.44 2.32
N HIS A 116 -10.79 2.30 2.52
CA HIS A 116 -11.22 1.23 3.41
C HIS A 116 -10.61 1.32 4.81
N PHE A 117 -10.16 2.49 5.24
CA PHE A 117 -9.51 2.68 6.54
C PHE A 117 -10.39 2.23 7.73
N ALA A 118 -11.68 2.53 7.68
CA ALA A 118 -12.62 2.08 8.72
C ALA A 118 -12.72 0.54 8.81
N ASP A 119 -12.58 -0.16 7.69
CA ASP A 119 -12.57 -1.62 7.66
C ASP A 119 -11.27 -2.17 8.27
N TYR A 120 -10.12 -1.57 7.99
CA TYR A 120 -8.84 -1.95 8.59
C TYR A 120 -8.85 -1.77 10.11
N ALA A 121 -9.36 -0.62 10.58
CA ALA A 121 -9.50 -0.35 12.01
C ALA A 121 -10.46 -1.33 12.70
N ARG A 122 -11.59 -1.66 12.06
CA ARG A 122 -12.57 -2.64 12.58
C ARG A 122 -11.98 -4.05 12.70
N GLU A 123 -11.14 -4.46 11.77
CA GLU A 123 -10.46 -5.76 11.82
C GLU A 123 -9.25 -5.78 12.77
N GLY A 124 -8.90 -4.66 13.42
CA GLY A 124 -7.83 -4.60 14.40
C GLY A 124 -6.41 -4.48 13.83
N VAL A 125 -6.27 -3.98 12.60
CA VAL A 125 -4.95 -3.69 12.02
C VAL A 125 -4.25 -2.62 12.84
N SER A 126 -2.98 -2.84 13.21
CA SER A 126 -2.21 -1.85 14.00
C SER A 126 -1.70 -0.70 13.11
N LEU A 127 -1.09 -1.03 11.96
CA LEU A 127 -0.55 -0.07 11.00
C LEU A 127 -0.88 -0.47 9.58
N ALA A 128 -1.47 0.42 8.79
CA ALA A 128 -1.73 0.19 7.36
C ALA A 128 -0.89 1.15 6.49
N PHE A 129 -0.27 0.62 5.45
CA PHE A 129 0.36 1.43 4.39
C PHE A 129 -0.48 1.38 3.13
N CYS A 130 -0.90 2.56 2.65
CA CYS A 130 -1.75 2.72 1.48
C CYS A 130 -1.16 3.65 0.43
N GLY A 131 -1.67 3.53 -0.79
CA GLY A 131 -1.37 4.42 -1.91
C GLY A 131 -2.63 4.90 -2.60
N HIS A 132 -2.78 4.64 -3.89
CA HIS A 132 -3.98 4.87 -4.73
C HIS A 132 -4.43 6.31 -4.89
N ALA A 133 -4.44 7.11 -3.84
CA ALA A 133 -4.94 8.49 -3.84
C ALA A 133 -4.06 9.47 -4.65
N HIS A 134 -2.78 9.11 -4.88
CA HIS A 134 -1.80 9.96 -5.58
C HIS A 134 -1.70 11.39 -5.03
N GLY A 135 -1.94 11.58 -3.72
CA GLY A 135 -1.99 12.90 -3.10
C GLY A 135 -3.13 13.77 -3.59
N GLY A 136 -4.19 13.16 -4.16
CA GLY A 136 -5.33 13.88 -4.75
C GLY A 136 -5.00 14.59 -6.07
N GLN A 137 -3.89 14.21 -6.74
CA GLN A 137 -3.44 14.66 -8.06
C GLN A 137 -3.20 16.17 -8.17
N ILE A 138 -4.22 16.99 -7.91
CA ILE A 138 -4.20 18.45 -7.89
C ILE A 138 -4.52 18.90 -6.48
N VAL A 139 -3.59 19.62 -5.87
CA VAL A 139 -3.76 20.19 -4.53
C VAL A 139 -3.92 21.69 -4.65
N VAL A 140 -5.06 22.20 -4.18
CA VAL A 140 -5.33 23.63 -4.13
C VAL A 140 -4.90 24.18 -2.80
N PRO A 141 -4.04 25.22 -2.75
CA PRO A 141 -3.64 25.84 -1.50
C PRO A 141 -4.86 26.22 -0.64
N LYS A 142 -4.84 25.88 0.65
CA LYS A 142 -5.91 26.09 1.64
C LYS A 142 -7.17 25.23 1.47
N LEU A 143 -7.43 24.64 0.29
CA LEU A 143 -8.60 23.77 0.05
C LEU A 143 -8.23 22.29 0.09
N GLY A 144 -6.94 21.94 -0.10
CA GLY A 144 -6.51 20.56 -0.12
C GLY A 144 -6.62 19.88 -1.47
N ALA A 145 -6.68 18.58 -1.47
CA ALA A 145 -6.75 17.74 -2.67
C ALA A 145 -8.12 17.82 -3.34
N LEU A 146 -8.14 18.00 -4.67
CA LEU A 146 -9.40 18.14 -5.40
C LEU A 146 -10.08 16.81 -5.68
N TYR A 147 -9.33 15.77 -6.01
CA TYR A 147 -9.90 14.49 -6.44
C TYR A 147 -8.96 13.33 -6.18
N ALA A 148 -9.49 12.25 -5.65
CA ALA A 148 -8.80 10.97 -5.62
C ALA A 148 -9.67 9.84 -6.17
N PRO A 149 -9.07 8.84 -6.83
CA PRO A 149 -9.80 7.67 -7.29
C PRO A 149 -10.55 7.01 -6.15
N ASP A 150 -11.78 6.56 -6.44
CA ASP A 150 -12.68 5.87 -5.51
C ASP A 150 -13.07 6.64 -4.23
N GLN A 151 -12.58 7.90 -4.05
CA GLN A 151 -12.98 8.82 -2.99
C GLN A 151 -13.72 10.06 -3.55
N GLY A 152 -13.62 10.35 -4.86
CA GLY A 152 -14.31 11.46 -5.51
C GLY A 152 -13.65 12.81 -5.24
N ILE A 153 -14.51 13.87 -5.17
CA ILE A 153 -14.11 15.26 -4.96
C ILE A 153 -13.90 15.51 -3.47
N PHE A 154 -12.85 16.27 -3.11
CA PHE A 154 -12.43 16.52 -1.74
C PHE A 154 -12.23 15.24 -0.91
N PRO A 155 -11.29 14.36 -1.35
CA PRO A 155 -11.06 13.08 -0.72
C PRO A 155 -10.52 13.22 0.71
N SER A 156 -10.94 12.32 1.60
CA SER A 156 -10.54 12.31 3.01
C SER A 156 -9.11 11.83 3.23
N TYR A 157 -8.63 10.87 2.41
CA TYR A 157 -7.36 10.18 2.62
C TYR A 157 -6.46 10.34 1.40
N THR A 158 -5.57 11.30 1.40
CA THR A 158 -4.71 11.62 0.25
C THR A 158 -3.23 11.43 0.49
N ASP A 159 -2.74 11.81 1.66
CA ASP A 159 -1.34 11.68 2.07
C ASP A 159 -1.20 11.92 3.58
N GLY A 160 -0.12 11.39 4.16
CA GLY A 160 0.16 11.52 5.59
C GLY A 160 -0.37 10.37 6.44
N ALA A 161 -0.45 10.60 7.74
CA ALA A 161 -0.92 9.61 8.72
C ALA A 161 -2.33 9.96 9.22
N TYR A 162 -3.14 8.92 9.43
CA TYR A 162 -4.49 8.99 9.95
C TYR A 162 -4.65 7.96 11.05
N GLU A 163 -5.42 8.27 12.09
CA GLU A 163 -5.67 7.39 13.22
C GLU A 163 -7.15 7.14 13.41
N LEU A 164 -7.52 5.90 13.68
CA LEU A 164 -8.90 5.49 13.96
C LEU A 164 -8.89 4.20 14.81
N ASN A 165 -9.50 4.25 15.99
CA ASN A 165 -9.72 3.08 16.86
C ASN A 165 -8.45 2.23 17.08
N GLY A 166 -7.30 2.87 17.33
CA GLY A 166 -6.02 2.18 17.54
C GLY A 166 -5.30 1.73 16.27
N CYS A 167 -5.89 1.94 15.10
CA CYS A 167 -5.23 1.71 13.82
C CYS A 167 -4.63 3.01 13.30
N THR A 168 -3.36 2.98 12.89
CA THR A 168 -2.72 4.06 12.13
C THR A 168 -2.66 3.69 10.66
N MET A 169 -3.11 4.58 9.77
CA MET A 169 -2.94 4.42 8.33
C MET A 169 -2.01 5.49 7.77
N VAL A 170 -0.99 5.07 7.05
CA VAL A 170 -0.06 5.95 6.33
C VAL A 170 -0.35 5.88 4.84
N VAL A 171 -0.72 7.02 4.25
CA VAL A 171 -1.02 7.13 2.82
C VAL A 171 0.13 7.85 2.12
N SER A 172 0.74 7.20 1.12
CA SER A 172 1.79 7.80 0.30
C SER A 172 1.21 8.40 -0.98
N ARG A 173 1.73 9.57 -1.37
CA ARG A 173 1.46 10.16 -2.69
C ARG A 173 2.03 9.31 -3.82
N GLY A 174 2.99 8.43 -3.52
CA GLY A 174 3.69 7.60 -4.49
C GLY A 174 4.62 8.38 -5.43
N LEU A 175 5.34 7.67 -6.27
CA LEU A 175 6.32 8.22 -7.22
C LEU A 175 5.73 8.42 -8.62
N GLY A 176 4.69 7.67 -8.98
CA GLY A 176 4.08 7.69 -10.31
C GLY A 176 2.90 8.66 -10.42
N ASN A 177 2.50 8.91 -11.66
CA ASN A 177 1.29 9.68 -11.98
C ASN A 177 0.08 8.75 -12.14
N SER A 178 -1.12 9.28 -11.92
CA SER A 178 -2.41 8.65 -12.23
C SER A 178 -2.79 8.83 -13.71
N ARG A 179 -4.08 8.83 -14.01
CA ARG A 179 -4.60 9.08 -15.37
C ARG A 179 -4.27 10.47 -15.88
N ALA A 180 -4.28 11.49 -15.02
CA ALA A 180 -3.85 12.82 -15.39
C ALA A 180 -2.32 12.85 -15.50
N PRO A 181 -1.78 13.49 -16.56
CA PRO A 181 -0.34 13.45 -16.83
C PRO A 181 0.48 14.33 -15.90
N GLN A 182 -0.14 15.25 -15.18
CA GLN A 182 0.53 16.25 -14.36
C GLN A 182 0.03 16.22 -12.92
N ARG A 183 0.98 16.44 -11.99
CA ARG A 183 0.69 16.74 -10.59
C ARG A 183 0.81 18.26 -10.39
N ILE A 184 -0.17 18.88 -9.73
CA ILE A 184 -0.15 20.31 -9.43
C ILE A 184 -0.08 20.46 -7.91
N ASN A 185 0.93 21.18 -7.41
CA ASN A 185 1.24 21.36 -5.99
C ASN A 185 1.32 20.03 -5.19
N ASN A 186 1.73 18.95 -5.85
CA ASN A 186 1.66 17.59 -5.35
C ASN A 186 2.90 16.80 -5.80
N ARG A 187 4.03 16.99 -5.13
CA ARG A 187 5.30 16.33 -5.47
C ARG A 187 5.26 14.83 -5.14
N PRO A 188 5.96 13.98 -5.90
CA PRO A 188 6.22 12.59 -5.53
C PRO A 188 6.80 12.49 -4.12
N GLN A 189 6.45 11.41 -3.41
CA GLN A 189 6.81 11.23 -2.01
C GLN A 189 7.19 9.78 -1.71
N VAL A 190 8.25 9.62 -0.90
CA VAL A 190 8.56 8.39 -0.19
C VAL A 190 8.31 8.66 1.30
N MET A 191 7.52 7.80 1.94
CA MET A 191 7.26 7.86 3.38
C MET A 191 8.28 7.01 4.11
N VAL A 192 8.88 7.57 5.15
CA VAL A 192 9.74 6.84 6.09
C VAL A 192 9.02 6.80 7.42
N VAL A 193 8.78 5.59 7.93
CA VAL A 193 8.11 5.34 9.20
C VAL A 193 9.06 4.57 10.10
N THR A 194 9.28 5.05 11.31
CA THR A 194 10.07 4.37 12.33
C THR A 194 9.12 3.77 13.36
N LEU A 195 9.22 2.46 13.55
CA LEU A 195 8.53 1.76 14.63
C LEU A 195 9.43 1.77 15.86
N GLN A 196 8.87 2.15 17.01
CA GLN A 196 9.54 2.12 18.30
C GLN A 196 8.69 1.29 19.25
N MET A 197 9.36 0.48 20.07
CA MET A 197 8.68 -0.17 21.20
C MET A 197 8.44 0.89 22.27
N GLU A 198 7.24 0.93 22.84
CA GLU A 198 7.04 1.63 24.09
C GLU A 198 7.83 0.89 25.16
N GLU A 199 8.80 1.55 25.79
CA GLU A 199 9.38 1.05 27.02
C GLU A 199 8.23 0.95 28.03
N SER A 200 7.94 -0.27 28.48
CA SER A 200 6.98 -0.44 29.57
C SER A 200 7.52 0.34 30.77
N THR A 201 6.91 1.48 31.05
CA THR A 201 7.09 2.16 32.34
C THR A 201 6.56 1.19 33.39
N ALA A 202 7.45 0.32 33.89
CA ALA A 202 7.16 -0.45 35.08
C ALA A 202 6.77 0.58 36.17
N CYS A 203 5.49 0.62 36.50
CA CYS A 203 5.05 1.32 37.70
C CYS A 203 5.87 0.79 38.87
N LYS A 204 6.73 1.68 39.41
CA LYS A 204 7.37 1.49 40.71
C LYS A 204 6.37 1.72 41.81
#